data_e7503ea003d23c58f3930f3ad6b2b220
#
_entry.id   e7503ea003d23c58f3930f3ad6b2b220
#
_cell.length_a   1.000
_cell.length_b   1.000
_cell.length_c   1.000
_cell.angle_alpha   90.00
_cell.angle_beta   90.00
_cell.angle_gamma   90.00
#
_symmetry.space_group_name_H-M   'P 1'
#
loop_
_entity.id
_entity.type
_entity.pdbx_description
1 polymer ?
#
loop_
_entity_poly.entity_id
_entity_poly.type
_entity_poly.pdbx_seq_one_letter_code
_entity_poly.pdbx_strand_id
1 'polypeptide(L)'
;KQREFLAVMGLADEFTVEMAQDIMQTGDAAELLAALTGQNAFVRRLPDGVTYRFHHMMKECALRVFLTLPQERRNDCRRRFGAWYEQHRQYLHAMQAYYQSGDYHALLRVVQQDAGILLSSLDPKNVLDFLDKCPEDTLKAHPAALLVLMRSMFNWRNIPRMLTLRQLLLTAIDEDPQRSAEERGNLLGECDLIMSFLCYNDISAMSRLHRSASSQMSHPAISIQKSGGWTFGSPSVLMMFYRGPGELEQELTEMDECMPHYYKITDGHGRGAEAIMRAEALFCQGRFTDTHIALERAYAQIEGNGQENMALCCDFLARRLSLFADIPHRCTFEA
;
A
#
# COMPACT_ATOMS: atom_id res chain seq x y z
N LYS A 1 -19.14 -2.48 36.05
CA LYS A 1 -19.66 -2.33 34.68
C LYS A 1 -19.24 -0.98 34.10
N GLN A 2 -19.66 0.20 34.67
CA GLN A 2 -19.28 1.54 34.16
C GLN A 2 -17.75 1.74 34.11
N ARG A 3 -17.03 1.38 35.18
CA ARG A 3 -15.56 1.51 35.23
C ARG A 3 -14.86 0.70 34.16
N GLU A 4 -15.32 -0.52 33.89
CA GLU A 4 -14.77 -1.37 32.82
C GLU A 4 -15.11 -0.80 31.44
N PHE A 5 -16.35 -0.34 31.24
CA PHE A 5 -16.75 0.34 30.01
C PHE A 5 -15.86 1.53 29.70
N LEU A 6 -15.63 2.42 30.67
CA LEU A 6 -14.74 3.58 30.52
C LEU A 6 -13.31 3.14 30.20
N ALA A 7 -12.81 2.10 30.89
CA ALA A 7 -11.46 1.60 30.68
C ALA A 7 -11.26 1.05 29.26
N VAL A 8 -12.20 0.27 28.77
CA VAL A 8 -12.12 -0.37 27.45
C VAL A 8 -12.39 0.65 26.34
N MET A 9 -13.50 1.39 26.40
CA MET A 9 -13.86 2.34 25.35
C MET A 9 -12.92 3.55 25.30
N GLY A 10 -12.19 3.85 26.37
CA GLY A 10 -11.14 4.86 26.40
C GLY A 10 -9.95 4.56 25.47
N LEU A 11 -9.84 3.35 24.90
CA LEU A 11 -8.84 3.01 23.88
C LEU A 11 -9.18 3.65 22.53
N ALA A 12 -10.45 3.89 22.23
CA ALA A 12 -10.86 4.56 21.00
C ALA A 12 -10.70 6.08 21.11
N ASP A 13 -10.40 6.75 19.99
CA ASP A 13 -10.44 8.21 19.91
C ASP A 13 -11.89 8.70 19.85
N GLU A 14 -12.66 8.06 19.00
CA GLU A 14 -14.08 8.27 18.81
C GLU A 14 -14.78 6.91 18.66
N PHE A 15 -16.03 6.83 19.08
CA PHE A 15 -16.80 5.60 18.98
C PHE A 15 -18.31 5.88 18.93
N THR A 16 -19.05 4.94 18.36
CA THR A 16 -20.50 4.94 18.31
C THR A 16 -21.09 3.98 19.35
N VAL A 17 -22.41 4.04 19.56
CA VAL A 17 -23.11 3.07 20.42
C VAL A 17 -22.90 1.65 19.86
N GLU A 18 -23.00 1.49 18.53
CA GLU A 18 -22.82 0.20 17.87
C GLU A 18 -21.43 -0.38 18.12
N MET A 19 -20.37 0.43 17.92
CA MET A 19 -19.01 0.03 18.25
C MET A 19 -18.88 -0.40 19.72
N ALA A 20 -19.47 0.38 20.65
CA ALA A 20 -19.41 0.05 22.06
C ALA A 20 -20.16 -1.25 22.41
N GLN A 21 -21.28 -1.52 21.76
CA GLN A 21 -22.03 -2.77 21.92
C GLN A 21 -21.20 -3.97 21.45
N ASP A 22 -20.58 -3.85 20.29
CA ASP A 22 -19.75 -4.91 19.70
C ASP A 22 -18.49 -5.18 20.54
N ILE A 23 -17.73 -4.14 20.89
CA ILE A 23 -16.50 -4.26 21.69
C ILE A 23 -16.78 -4.81 23.08
N MET A 24 -17.81 -4.30 23.75
CA MET A 24 -18.16 -4.71 25.11
C MET A 24 -19.01 -5.98 25.16
N GLN A 25 -19.58 -6.40 24.04
CA GLN A 25 -20.53 -7.51 23.93
C GLN A 25 -21.71 -7.35 24.91
N THR A 26 -22.31 -6.17 24.89
CA THR A 26 -23.41 -5.82 25.78
C THR A 26 -24.47 -4.98 25.06
N GLY A 27 -25.73 -5.23 25.33
CA GLY A 27 -26.85 -4.44 24.82
C GLY A 27 -27.01 -3.08 25.49
N ASP A 28 -26.43 -2.87 26.67
CA ASP A 28 -26.69 -1.70 27.54
C ASP A 28 -25.76 -0.49 27.19
N ALA A 29 -24.98 -0.53 26.14
CA ALA A 29 -24.01 0.55 25.85
C ALA A 29 -24.70 1.92 25.70
N ALA A 30 -25.89 1.96 25.09
CA ALA A 30 -26.67 3.19 24.95
C ALA A 30 -27.08 3.78 26.31
N GLU A 31 -27.57 2.94 27.24
CA GLU A 31 -27.97 3.37 28.58
C GLU A 31 -26.76 3.84 29.40
N LEU A 32 -25.64 3.09 29.29
CA LEU A 32 -24.40 3.48 29.96
C LEU A 32 -23.88 4.83 29.47
N LEU A 33 -23.92 5.08 28.16
CA LEU A 33 -23.49 6.34 27.55
C LEU A 33 -24.42 7.49 27.92
N ALA A 34 -25.74 7.27 27.95
CA ALA A 34 -26.71 8.26 28.39
C ALA A 34 -26.45 8.65 29.84
N ALA A 35 -26.22 7.68 30.74
CA ALA A 35 -25.91 7.93 32.15
C ALA A 35 -24.58 8.69 32.31
N LEU A 36 -23.54 8.31 31.60
CA LEU A 36 -22.21 8.96 31.64
C LEU A 36 -22.26 10.39 31.10
N THR A 37 -23.00 10.62 30.04
CA THR A 37 -23.16 11.97 29.45
C THR A 37 -23.99 12.87 30.38
N GLY A 38 -25.06 12.35 30.96
CA GLY A 38 -25.90 13.08 31.93
C GLY A 38 -25.18 13.44 33.23
N GLN A 39 -24.18 12.66 33.64
CA GLN A 39 -23.32 12.92 34.79
C GLN A 39 -22.11 13.82 34.49
N ASN A 40 -22.00 14.37 33.29
CA ASN A 40 -20.79 15.08 32.81
C ASN A 40 -19.50 14.30 33.07
N ALA A 41 -19.52 12.99 32.87
CA ALA A 41 -18.39 12.07 33.14
C ALA A 41 -17.28 12.15 32.10
N PHE A 42 -16.95 13.37 31.60
CA PHE A 42 -15.93 13.64 30.60
C PHE A 42 -16.12 12.89 29.25
N VAL A 43 -17.36 12.48 28.97
CA VAL A 43 -17.81 11.93 27.70
C VAL A 43 -18.73 12.95 27.05
N ARG A 44 -18.47 13.30 25.79
CA ARG A 44 -19.35 14.20 25.05
C ARG A 44 -19.83 13.52 23.77
N ARG A 45 -21.06 13.79 23.39
CA ARG A 45 -21.62 13.47 22.08
C ARG A 45 -21.19 14.54 21.09
N LEU A 46 -20.73 14.14 19.92
CA LEU A 46 -20.30 15.07 18.87
C LEU A 46 -21.52 15.67 18.13
N PRO A 47 -21.30 16.75 17.31
CA PRO A 47 -22.39 17.42 16.59
C PRO A 47 -23.14 16.54 15.59
N ASP A 48 -22.52 15.45 15.09
CA ASP A 48 -23.17 14.45 14.23
C ASP A 48 -24.29 13.66 14.93
N GLY A 49 -24.38 13.77 16.25
CA GLY A 49 -25.42 13.15 17.05
C GLY A 49 -25.30 11.64 17.24
N VAL A 50 -24.25 10.98 16.76
CA VAL A 50 -24.04 9.51 16.85
C VAL A 50 -22.69 9.14 17.43
N THR A 51 -21.69 10.00 17.31
CA THR A 51 -20.32 9.75 17.76
C THR A 51 -20.09 10.31 19.16
N TYR A 52 -19.34 9.57 19.94
CA TYR A 52 -18.92 9.94 21.31
C TYR A 52 -17.39 10.05 21.36
N ARG A 53 -16.91 10.98 22.19
CA ARG A 53 -15.48 11.19 22.44
C ARG A 53 -15.23 11.41 23.92
N PHE A 54 -14.20 10.78 24.48
CA PHE A 54 -13.72 11.08 25.82
C PHE A 54 -12.85 12.34 25.83
N HIS A 55 -12.92 13.09 26.92
CA HIS A 55 -11.93 14.11 27.20
C HIS A 55 -10.54 13.46 27.39
N HIS A 56 -9.47 14.12 26.93
CA HIS A 56 -8.11 13.54 26.95
C HIS A 56 -7.68 13.04 28.33
N MET A 57 -7.96 13.80 29.42
CA MET A 57 -7.65 13.35 30.78
C MET A 57 -8.39 12.07 31.17
N MET A 58 -9.63 11.90 30.71
CA MET A 58 -10.37 10.65 30.96
C MET A 58 -9.76 9.49 30.22
N LYS A 59 -9.27 9.69 28.97
CA LYS A 59 -8.56 8.66 28.20
C LYS A 59 -7.31 8.18 28.94
N GLU A 60 -6.51 9.08 29.51
CA GLU A 60 -5.33 8.71 30.28
C GLU A 60 -5.71 7.89 31.53
N CYS A 61 -6.76 8.31 32.27
CA CYS A 61 -7.26 7.54 33.40
C CYS A 61 -7.81 6.17 32.96
N ALA A 62 -8.56 6.11 31.88
CA ALA A 62 -9.10 4.88 31.30
C ALA A 62 -7.98 3.91 30.91
N LEU A 63 -6.94 4.42 30.26
CA LEU A 63 -5.77 3.61 29.88
C LEU A 63 -5.06 3.02 31.12
N ARG A 64 -4.86 3.81 32.17
CA ARG A 64 -4.28 3.30 33.43
C ARG A 64 -5.12 2.17 34.02
N VAL A 65 -6.44 2.33 34.05
CA VAL A 65 -7.37 1.29 34.54
C VAL A 65 -7.33 0.08 33.62
N PHE A 66 -7.33 0.26 32.29
CA PHE A 66 -7.23 -0.82 31.32
C PHE A 66 -5.96 -1.66 31.53
N LEU A 67 -4.83 -1.02 31.79
CA LEU A 67 -3.56 -1.70 32.05
C LEU A 67 -3.56 -2.54 33.35
N THR A 68 -4.49 -2.31 34.28
CA THR A 68 -4.68 -3.15 35.46
C THR A 68 -5.49 -4.43 35.21
N LEU A 69 -6.15 -4.54 34.04
CA LEU A 69 -6.89 -5.75 33.67
C LEU A 69 -5.92 -6.89 33.38
N PRO A 70 -6.35 -8.16 33.58
CA PRO A 70 -5.57 -9.32 33.17
C PRO A 70 -5.14 -9.25 31.72
N GLN A 71 -3.94 -9.74 31.40
CA GLN A 71 -3.37 -9.67 30.05
C GLN A 71 -4.29 -10.30 28.99
N GLU A 72 -4.88 -11.46 29.33
CA GLU A 72 -5.82 -12.14 28.43
C GLU A 72 -7.04 -11.25 28.11
N ARG A 73 -7.62 -10.60 29.11
CA ARG A 73 -8.74 -9.66 28.92
C ARG A 73 -8.34 -8.46 28.06
N ARG A 74 -7.14 -7.92 28.27
CA ARG A 74 -6.62 -6.81 27.46
C ARG A 74 -6.45 -7.22 25.99
N ASN A 75 -5.89 -8.41 25.77
CA ASN A 75 -5.70 -8.92 24.42
C ASN A 75 -7.03 -9.22 23.72
N ASP A 76 -8.00 -9.78 24.45
CA ASP A 76 -9.36 -10.01 23.95
C ASP A 76 -10.04 -8.70 23.51
N CYS A 77 -10.02 -7.66 24.36
CA CYS A 77 -10.53 -6.35 23.99
C CYS A 77 -9.85 -5.79 22.73
N ARG A 78 -8.53 -5.85 22.65
CA ARG A 78 -7.78 -5.37 21.49
C ARG A 78 -8.11 -6.14 20.21
N ARG A 79 -8.30 -7.46 20.28
CA ARG A 79 -8.75 -8.26 19.13
C ARG A 79 -10.14 -7.82 18.64
N ARG A 80 -11.07 -7.50 19.55
CA ARG A 80 -12.39 -6.98 19.17
C ARG A 80 -12.29 -5.62 18.50
N PHE A 81 -11.47 -4.72 19.02
CA PHE A 81 -11.16 -3.45 18.34
C PHE A 81 -10.58 -3.69 16.95
N GLY A 82 -9.63 -4.61 16.83
CA GLY A 82 -9.05 -4.99 15.56
C GLY A 82 -10.10 -5.48 14.56
N ALA A 83 -10.98 -6.38 15.00
CA ALA A 83 -12.07 -6.91 14.18
C ALA A 83 -13.07 -5.84 13.75
N TRP A 84 -13.46 -4.95 14.66
CA TRP A 84 -14.31 -3.80 14.34
C TRP A 84 -13.68 -2.91 13.27
N TYR A 85 -12.43 -2.50 13.47
CA TYR A 85 -11.72 -1.64 12.53
C TYR A 85 -11.50 -2.32 11.16
N GLU A 86 -11.20 -3.63 11.13
CA GLU A 86 -11.06 -4.41 9.90
C GLU A 86 -12.37 -4.44 9.11
N GLN A 87 -13.52 -4.72 9.76
CA GLN A 87 -14.85 -4.71 9.13
C GLN A 87 -15.20 -3.34 8.55
N HIS A 88 -14.77 -2.25 9.18
CA HIS A 88 -15.01 -0.88 8.74
C HIS A 88 -13.89 -0.35 7.85
N ARG A 89 -12.98 -1.20 7.34
CA ARG A 89 -11.85 -0.85 6.45
C ARG A 89 -10.90 0.20 7.04
N GLN A 90 -10.86 0.32 8.36
CA GLN A 90 -9.90 1.17 9.08
C GLN A 90 -8.62 0.38 9.36
N TYR A 91 -7.95 -0.05 8.30
CA TYR A 91 -6.86 -1.03 8.35
C TYR A 91 -5.68 -0.60 9.24
N LEU A 92 -5.36 0.69 9.28
CA LEU A 92 -4.28 1.20 10.14
C LEU A 92 -4.56 0.95 11.62
N HIS A 93 -5.79 1.25 12.07
CA HIS A 93 -6.22 1.01 13.45
C HIS A 93 -6.34 -0.51 13.73
N ALA A 94 -6.81 -1.29 12.76
CA ALA A 94 -6.88 -2.74 12.87
C ALA A 94 -5.48 -3.36 13.06
N MET A 95 -4.51 -2.99 12.23
CA MET A 95 -3.11 -3.44 12.35
C MET A 95 -2.53 -3.12 13.73
N GLN A 96 -2.75 -1.90 14.22
CA GLN A 96 -2.25 -1.48 15.54
C GLN A 96 -2.90 -2.27 16.68
N ALA A 97 -4.21 -2.50 16.63
CA ALA A 97 -4.93 -3.25 17.65
C ALA A 97 -4.51 -4.73 17.66
N TYR A 98 -4.37 -5.36 16.50
CA TYR A 98 -3.91 -6.74 16.39
C TYR A 98 -2.46 -6.90 16.81
N TYR A 99 -1.58 -5.98 16.45
CA TYR A 99 -0.20 -5.98 16.92
C TYR A 99 -0.13 -5.90 18.45
N GLN A 100 -0.87 -4.99 19.07
CA GLN A 100 -0.91 -4.84 20.52
C GLN A 100 -1.53 -6.03 21.25
N SER A 101 -2.36 -6.84 20.58
CA SER A 101 -2.94 -8.07 21.13
C SER A 101 -2.05 -9.30 20.93
N GLY A 102 -1.02 -9.21 20.08
CA GLY A 102 -0.20 -10.34 19.67
C GLY A 102 -0.89 -11.27 18.67
N ASP A 103 -1.98 -10.83 18.04
CA ASP A 103 -2.68 -11.60 17.01
C ASP A 103 -2.06 -11.35 15.63
N TYR A 104 -0.91 -12.00 15.41
CA TYR A 104 -0.16 -11.83 14.16
C TYR A 104 -0.86 -12.42 12.93
N HIS A 105 -1.71 -13.45 13.09
CA HIS A 105 -2.50 -13.97 11.97
C HIS A 105 -3.49 -12.94 11.45
N ALA A 106 -4.22 -12.30 12.36
CA ALA A 106 -5.15 -11.23 11.99
C ALA A 106 -4.42 -9.99 11.44
N LEU A 107 -3.27 -9.63 12.04
CA LEU A 107 -2.43 -8.54 11.54
C LEU A 107 -2.00 -8.78 10.09
N LEU A 108 -1.45 -9.95 9.76
CA LEU A 108 -0.97 -10.27 8.41
C LEU A 108 -2.13 -10.35 7.39
N ARG A 109 -3.30 -10.83 7.81
CA ARG A 109 -4.51 -10.78 6.97
C ARG A 109 -4.87 -9.34 6.61
N VAL A 110 -4.83 -8.42 7.57
CA VAL A 110 -5.09 -6.99 7.31
C VAL A 110 -4.00 -6.36 6.43
N VAL A 111 -2.73 -6.71 6.62
CA VAL A 111 -1.63 -6.27 5.74
C VAL A 111 -1.89 -6.70 4.29
N GLN A 112 -2.37 -7.91 4.07
CA GLN A 112 -2.73 -8.40 2.74
C GLN A 112 -3.92 -7.61 2.16
N GLN A 113 -4.96 -7.34 2.96
CA GLN A 113 -6.15 -6.59 2.52
C GLN A 113 -5.82 -5.12 2.20
N ASP A 114 -4.92 -4.51 2.97
CA ASP A 114 -4.41 -3.16 2.75
C ASP A 114 -3.54 -3.06 1.49
N ALA A 115 -2.97 -4.17 1.05
CA ALA A 115 -2.07 -4.25 -0.11
C ALA A 115 -0.89 -3.25 -0.06
N GLY A 116 -0.51 -2.79 1.13
CA GLY A 116 0.59 -1.87 1.37
C GLY A 116 0.26 -0.38 1.25
N ILE A 117 -1.01 -0.02 1.05
CA ILE A 117 -1.44 1.38 0.89
C ILE A 117 -1.21 2.16 2.18
N LEU A 118 -1.90 1.78 3.26
CA LEU A 118 -1.79 2.45 4.56
C LEU A 118 -0.54 1.99 5.33
N LEU A 119 -0.07 0.77 5.08
CA LEU A 119 1.18 0.28 5.65
C LEU A 119 2.35 1.22 5.34
N SER A 120 2.36 1.84 4.15
CA SER A 120 3.39 2.81 3.75
C SER A 120 3.41 4.08 4.60
N SER A 121 2.32 4.42 5.29
CA SER A 121 2.23 5.58 6.19
C SER A 121 2.72 5.29 7.61
N LEU A 122 2.96 4.02 7.96
CA LEU A 122 3.55 3.65 9.25
C LEU A 122 5.06 3.95 9.28
N ASP A 123 5.56 4.25 10.48
CA ASP A 123 7.01 4.30 10.70
C ASP A 123 7.60 2.92 10.38
N PRO A 124 8.58 2.81 9.46
CA PRO A 124 9.25 1.55 9.14
C PRO A 124 9.76 0.78 10.36
N LYS A 125 10.17 1.47 11.42
CA LYS A 125 10.63 0.86 12.68
C LYS A 125 9.53 0.02 13.34
N ASN A 126 8.29 0.50 13.33
CA ASN A 126 7.16 -0.22 13.91
C ASN A 126 6.88 -1.52 13.13
N VAL A 127 7.02 -1.47 11.80
CA VAL A 127 6.82 -2.64 10.95
C VAL A 127 7.96 -3.65 11.13
N LEU A 128 9.20 -3.20 11.26
CA LEU A 128 10.33 -4.07 11.57
C LEU A 128 10.18 -4.72 12.95
N ASP A 129 9.74 -3.96 13.96
CA ASP A 129 9.52 -4.46 15.31
C ASP A 129 8.46 -5.58 15.35
N PHE A 130 7.34 -5.43 14.61
CA PHE A 130 6.37 -6.52 14.54
C PHE A 130 6.91 -7.73 13.76
N LEU A 131 7.68 -7.53 12.69
CA LEU A 131 8.30 -8.62 11.94
C LEU A 131 9.28 -9.43 12.78
N ASP A 132 10.03 -8.75 13.66
CA ASP A 132 10.99 -9.41 14.55
C ASP A 132 10.29 -10.19 15.67
N LYS A 133 9.08 -9.81 16.05
CA LYS A 133 8.27 -10.48 17.09
C LYS A 133 7.32 -11.53 16.52
N CYS A 134 7.00 -11.45 15.22
CA CYS A 134 6.09 -12.41 14.59
C CYS A 134 6.77 -13.77 14.41
N PRO A 135 6.16 -14.88 14.87
CA PRO A 135 6.69 -16.21 14.62
C PRO A 135 6.85 -16.52 13.14
N GLU A 136 7.93 -17.17 12.75
CA GLU A 136 8.24 -17.50 11.36
C GLU A 136 7.14 -18.35 10.71
N ASP A 137 6.60 -19.34 11.44
CA ASP A 137 5.51 -20.19 10.94
C ASP A 137 4.24 -19.37 10.67
N THR A 138 3.99 -18.32 11.46
CA THR A 138 2.88 -17.39 11.21
C THR A 138 3.12 -16.57 9.93
N LEU A 139 4.35 -16.10 9.70
CA LEU A 139 4.72 -15.41 8.46
C LEU A 139 4.55 -16.33 7.25
N LYS A 140 5.02 -17.57 7.32
CA LYS A 140 4.89 -18.58 6.25
C LYS A 140 3.43 -18.93 5.94
N ALA A 141 2.53 -18.89 6.94
CA ALA A 141 1.11 -19.11 6.75
C ALA A 141 0.40 -17.99 5.96
N HIS A 142 1.07 -16.85 5.74
CA HIS A 142 0.51 -15.69 5.03
C HIS A 142 1.40 -15.22 3.85
N PRO A 143 1.62 -16.06 2.82
CA PRO A 143 2.56 -15.76 1.74
C PRO A 143 2.21 -14.50 0.95
N ALA A 144 0.92 -14.19 0.77
CA ALA A 144 0.50 -12.96 0.11
C ALA A 144 0.86 -11.70 0.94
N ALA A 145 0.79 -11.77 2.27
CA ALA A 145 1.27 -10.68 3.13
C ALA A 145 2.79 -10.51 3.03
N LEU A 146 3.55 -11.60 2.84
CA LEU A 146 5.00 -11.53 2.61
C LEU A 146 5.32 -10.72 1.35
N LEU A 147 4.57 -10.86 0.26
CA LEU A 147 4.74 -10.06 -0.95
C LEU A 147 4.54 -8.56 -0.69
N VAL A 148 3.46 -8.21 0.03
CA VAL A 148 3.19 -6.81 0.43
C VAL A 148 4.33 -6.25 1.27
N LEU A 149 4.81 -7.02 2.24
CA LEU A 149 5.94 -6.64 3.10
C LEU A 149 7.26 -6.53 2.33
N MET A 150 7.53 -7.45 1.38
CA MET A 150 8.70 -7.35 0.48
C MET A 150 8.67 -6.04 -0.31
N ARG A 151 7.52 -5.69 -0.89
CA ARG A 151 7.36 -4.44 -1.64
C ARG A 151 7.57 -3.22 -0.74
N SER A 152 7.07 -3.24 0.50
CA SER A 152 7.27 -2.18 1.48
C SER A 152 8.75 -2.05 1.88
N MET A 153 9.46 -3.17 2.09
CA MET A 153 10.90 -3.16 2.38
C MET A 153 11.71 -2.55 1.22
N PHE A 154 11.34 -2.87 -0.03
CA PHE A 154 11.94 -2.23 -1.21
C PHE A 154 11.74 -0.70 -1.18
N ASN A 155 10.51 -0.22 -0.94
CA ASN A 155 10.19 1.20 -0.87
C ASN A 155 11.01 1.93 0.23
N TRP A 156 11.24 1.27 1.35
CA TRP A 156 12.06 1.78 2.45
C TRP A 156 13.55 1.52 2.28
N ARG A 157 13.98 1.00 1.13
CA ARG A 157 15.38 0.68 0.80
C ARG A 157 16.02 -0.33 1.76
N ASN A 158 15.21 -1.15 2.42
CA ASN A 158 15.68 -2.23 3.30
C ASN A 158 15.81 -3.54 2.52
N ILE A 159 16.74 -3.57 1.57
CA ILE A 159 16.95 -4.71 0.69
C ILE A 159 17.33 -6.00 1.44
N PRO A 160 18.18 -5.97 2.49
CA PRO A 160 18.48 -7.20 3.25
C PRO A 160 17.22 -7.85 3.83
N ARG A 161 16.32 -7.05 4.43
CA ARG A 161 15.07 -7.59 5.00
C ARG A 161 14.12 -8.09 3.91
N MET A 162 14.04 -7.39 2.78
CA MET A 162 13.28 -7.85 1.61
C MET A 162 13.75 -9.25 1.15
N LEU A 163 15.05 -9.48 1.05
CA LEU A 163 15.60 -10.77 0.64
C LEU A 163 15.34 -11.87 1.68
N THR A 164 15.36 -11.55 2.98
CA THR A 164 14.95 -12.48 4.04
C THR A 164 13.48 -12.90 3.88
N LEU A 165 12.57 -11.92 3.65
CA LEU A 165 11.15 -12.20 3.42
C LEU A 165 10.92 -13.02 2.15
N ARG A 166 11.68 -12.75 1.09
CA ARG A 166 11.66 -13.58 -0.12
C ARG A 166 12.02 -15.03 0.17
N GLN A 167 13.07 -15.28 0.96
CA GLN A 167 13.46 -16.64 1.32
C GLN A 167 12.34 -17.35 2.09
N LEU A 168 11.71 -16.66 3.05
CA LEU A 168 10.54 -17.19 3.77
C LEU A 168 9.38 -17.52 2.84
N LEU A 169 9.11 -16.65 1.86
CA LEU A 169 8.07 -16.89 0.86
C LEU A 169 8.35 -18.16 0.04
N LEU A 170 9.58 -18.30 -0.46
CA LEU A 170 9.96 -19.48 -1.24
C LEU A 170 9.84 -20.75 -0.40
N THR A 171 10.32 -20.72 0.84
CA THR A 171 10.18 -21.83 1.81
C THR A 171 8.70 -22.17 2.05
N ALA A 172 7.84 -21.15 2.27
CA ALA A 172 6.40 -21.36 2.47
C ALA A 172 5.70 -21.99 1.26
N ILE A 173 6.17 -21.66 0.05
CA ILE A 173 5.65 -22.27 -1.20
C ILE A 173 6.09 -23.73 -1.33
N ASP A 174 7.34 -24.04 -0.97
CA ASP A 174 7.89 -25.39 -1.10
C ASP A 174 7.38 -26.35 0.00
N GLU A 175 7.13 -25.85 1.20
CA GLU A 175 6.59 -26.60 2.33
C GLU A 175 5.08 -26.92 2.21
N ASP A 176 4.35 -26.29 1.30
CA ASP A 176 2.92 -26.51 1.07
C ASP A 176 2.62 -27.23 -0.25
N PRO A 177 2.69 -28.58 -0.29
CA PRO A 177 2.41 -29.35 -1.48
C PRO A 177 0.92 -29.36 -1.88
N GLN A 178 0.01 -28.93 -0.99
CA GLN A 178 -1.42 -28.84 -1.25
C GLN A 178 -1.81 -27.58 -2.04
N ARG A 179 -0.90 -26.61 -2.12
CA ARG A 179 -1.13 -25.37 -2.85
C ARG A 179 -1.31 -25.62 -4.34
N SER A 180 -2.36 -25.08 -4.91
CA SER A 180 -2.67 -25.23 -6.34
C SER A 180 -1.53 -24.66 -7.22
N ALA A 181 -1.39 -25.19 -8.44
CA ALA A 181 -0.41 -24.68 -9.40
C ALA A 181 -0.65 -23.20 -9.75
N GLU A 182 -1.92 -22.78 -9.76
CA GLU A 182 -2.31 -21.40 -10.00
C GLU A 182 -1.86 -20.46 -8.86
N GLU A 183 -2.16 -20.81 -7.60
CA GLU A 183 -1.73 -20.01 -6.45
C GLU A 183 -0.19 -19.94 -6.35
N ARG A 184 0.47 -21.07 -6.59
CA ARG A 184 1.95 -21.12 -6.64
C ARG A 184 2.49 -20.21 -7.74
N GLY A 185 1.89 -20.24 -8.93
CA GLY A 185 2.26 -19.38 -10.06
C GLY A 185 2.06 -17.90 -9.75
N ASN A 186 0.95 -17.52 -9.14
CA ASN A 186 0.68 -16.14 -8.74
C ASN A 186 1.71 -15.63 -7.71
N LEU A 187 2.02 -16.42 -6.68
CA LEU A 187 3.01 -16.04 -5.66
C LEU A 187 4.42 -15.89 -6.24
N LEU A 188 4.87 -16.85 -7.06
CA LEU A 188 6.19 -16.81 -7.69
C LEU A 188 6.29 -15.69 -8.71
N GLY A 189 5.24 -15.50 -9.53
CA GLY A 189 5.18 -14.42 -10.51
C GLY A 189 5.22 -13.04 -9.87
N GLU A 190 4.44 -12.81 -8.81
CA GLU A 190 4.50 -11.54 -8.09
C GLU A 190 5.83 -11.34 -7.34
N CYS A 191 6.45 -12.43 -6.86
CA CYS A 191 7.82 -12.38 -6.33
C CYS A 191 8.82 -11.91 -7.42
N ASP A 192 8.76 -12.48 -8.64
CA ASP A 192 9.60 -12.06 -9.76
C ASP A 192 9.37 -10.58 -10.11
N LEU A 193 8.12 -10.15 -10.11
CA LEU A 193 7.76 -8.75 -10.34
C LEU A 193 8.40 -7.81 -9.28
N ILE A 194 8.33 -8.15 -8.00
CA ILE A 194 8.96 -7.35 -6.95
C ILE A 194 10.48 -7.38 -7.08
N MET A 195 11.05 -8.53 -7.42
CA MET A 195 12.51 -8.66 -7.64
C MET A 195 12.99 -7.87 -8.85
N SER A 196 12.13 -7.63 -9.85
CA SER A 196 12.49 -6.82 -11.02
C SER A 196 12.87 -5.39 -10.67
N PHE A 197 12.34 -4.85 -9.56
CA PHE A 197 12.70 -3.51 -9.11
C PHE A 197 14.16 -3.38 -8.64
N LEU A 198 14.81 -4.48 -8.31
CA LEU A 198 16.26 -4.50 -8.03
C LEU A 198 17.12 -4.39 -9.31
N CYS A 199 16.54 -4.71 -10.46
CA CYS A 199 17.17 -4.53 -11.77
C CYS A 199 16.99 -3.09 -12.29
N TYR A 200 16.82 -2.13 -11.39
CA TYR A 200 16.69 -0.73 -11.69
C TYR A 200 17.72 -0.30 -12.73
N ASN A 201 17.28 0.38 -13.78
CA ASN A 201 18.15 0.87 -14.84
C ASN A 201 18.63 -0.21 -15.86
N ASP A 202 18.20 -1.47 -15.70
CA ASP A 202 18.42 -2.54 -16.67
C ASP A 202 17.08 -3.09 -17.17
N ILE A 203 16.54 -2.44 -18.22
CA ILE A 203 15.23 -2.78 -18.79
C ILE A 203 15.23 -4.24 -19.30
N SER A 204 16.33 -4.73 -19.87
CA SER A 204 16.45 -6.11 -20.34
C SER A 204 16.31 -7.12 -19.21
N ALA A 205 16.96 -6.87 -18.05
CA ALA A 205 16.84 -7.72 -16.88
C ALA A 205 15.43 -7.65 -16.29
N MET A 206 14.83 -6.45 -16.19
CA MET A 206 13.43 -6.26 -15.77
C MET A 206 12.48 -7.01 -16.69
N SER A 207 12.65 -6.90 -18.00
CA SER A 207 11.80 -7.55 -19.02
C SER A 207 11.78 -9.08 -18.86
N ARG A 208 12.92 -9.70 -18.59
CA ARG A 208 12.97 -11.15 -18.34
C ARG A 208 12.08 -11.54 -17.15
N LEU A 209 12.15 -10.79 -16.04
CA LEU A 209 11.33 -11.05 -14.84
C LEU A 209 9.85 -10.73 -15.09
N HIS A 210 9.53 -9.66 -15.81
CA HIS A 210 8.13 -9.35 -16.17
C HIS A 210 7.51 -10.40 -17.10
N ARG A 211 8.27 -10.94 -18.06
CA ARG A 211 7.81 -12.05 -18.91
C ARG A 211 7.60 -13.33 -18.10
N SER A 212 8.53 -13.66 -17.18
CA SER A 212 8.39 -14.77 -16.24
C SER A 212 7.11 -14.60 -15.39
N ALA A 213 6.94 -13.46 -14.76
CA ALA A 213 5.75 -13.15 -13.98
C ALA A 213 4.46 -13.24 -14.83
N SER A 214 4.44 -12.61 -16.00
CA SER A 214 3.29 -12.59 -16.91
C SER A 214 2.87 -13.99 -17.41
N SER A 215 3.80 -14.94 -17.47
CA SER A 215 3.51 -16.34 -17.84
C SER A 215 2.96 -17.17 -16.69
N GLN A 216 3.22 -16.77 -15.45
CA GLN A 216 2.83 -17.50 -14.23
C GLN A 216 1.55 -16.98 -13.60
N MET A 217 1.31 -15.66 -13.67
CA MET A 217 0.22 -15.00 -12.97
C MET A 217 -1.10 -15.07 -13.75
N SER A 218 -2.16 -15.49 -13.07
CA SER A 218 -3.55 -15.50 -13.58
C SER A 218 -4.32 -14.23 -13.27
N HIS A 219 -3.85 -13.43 -12.29
CA HIS A 219 -4.45 -12.15 -11.88
C HIS A 219 -3.34 -11.11 -11.62
N PRO A 220 -3.68 -9.80 -11.60
CA PRO A 220 -2.72 -8.75 -11.26
C PRO A 220 -2.14 -8.90 -9.85
N ALA A 221 -0.95 -8.35 -9.66
CA ALA A 221 -0.27 -8.32 -8.39
C ALA A 221 -1.09 -7.60 -7.31
N ILE A 222 -1.08 -8.10 -6.09
CA ILE A 222 -1.78 -7.49 -4.95
C ILE A 222 -0.96 -6.37 -4.30
N SER A 223 0.37 -6.45 -4.36
CA SER A 223 1.28 -5.49 -3.72
C SER A 223 1.52 -4.20 -4.54
N ILE A 224 0.93 -4.09 -5.72
CA ILE A 224 1.08 -2.93 -6.61
C ILE A 224 -0.29 -2.32 -6.89
N GLN A 225 -0.44 -1.07 -6.50
CA GLN A 225 -1.67 -0.32 -6.74
C GLN A 225 -1.62 0.37 -8.10
N LYS A 226 -2.69 0.26 -8.89
CA LYS A 226 -2.81 0.87 -10.22
C LYS A 226 -2.51 2.36 -10.22
N SER A 227 -2.99 3.09 -9.21
CA SER A 227 -2.78 4.53 -9.03
C SER A 227 -1.51 4.88 -8.25
N GLY A 228 -0.70 3.88 -7.88
CA GLY A 228 0.53 4.08 -7.12
C GLY A 228 1.59 4.88 -7.87
N GLY A 229 2.57 5.44 -7.15
CA GLY A 229 3.69 6.13 -7.75
C GLY A 229 4.56 5.17 -8.58
N TRP A 230 4.83 5.54 -9.84
CA TRP A 230 5.61 4.71 -10.76
C TRP A 230 7.07 5.15 -10.85
N THR A 231 7.32 6.45 -10.88
CA THR A 231 8.65 7.03 -11.15
C THR A 231 9.49 7.29 -9.90
N PHE A 232 9.11 6.75 -8.74
CA PHE A 232 9.80 7.00 -7.45
C PHE A 232 10.03 8.49 -7.13
N GLY A 233 9.11 9.36 -7.59
CA GLY A 233 9.18 10.81 -7.42
C GLY A 233 9.97 11.54 -8.50
N SER A 234 10.52 10.86 -9.50
CA SER A 234 11.09 11.50 -10.69
C SER A 234 9.99 11.96 -11.64
N PRO A 235 10.04 13.18 -12.19
CA PRO A 235 9.12 13.60 -13.24
C PRO A 235 9.51 13.07 -14.63
N SER A 236 10.53 12.23 -14.75
CA SER A 236 11.10 11.74 -16.01
C SER A 236 11.25 10.23 -16.00
N VAL A 237 10.65 9.57 -17.00
CA VAL A 237 10.80 8.13 -17.25
C VAL A 237 12.18 7.85 -17.83
N LEU A 238 12.64 8.68 -18.77
CA LEU A 238 13.95 8.55 -19.38
C LEU A 238 15.08 8.54 -18.34
N MET A 239 15.01 9.48 -17.38
CA MET A 239 16.03 9.57 -16.32
C MET A 239 16.09 8.35 -15.41
N MET A 240 14.99 7.60 -15.31
CA MET A 240 14.98 6.34 -14.55
C MET A 240 15.74 5.21 -15.23
N PHE A 241 15.70 5.14 -16.57
CA PHE A 241 16.14 3.97 -17.32
C PHE A 241 17.37 4.23 -18.21
N TYR A 242 17.77 5.49 -18.44
CA TYR A 242 18.93 5.80 -19.25
C TYR A 242 20.23 5.25 -18.60
N ARG A 243 20.90 4.37 -19.31
CA ARG A 243 22.14 3.71 -18.84
C ARG A 243 23.41 4.43 -19.26
N GLY A 244 23.46 4.87 -20.52
CA GLY A 244 24.66 5.50 -21.02
C GLY A 244 24.62 5.93 -22.51
N PRO A 245 25.65 6.67 -22.95
CA PRO A 245 25.73 7.13 -24.33
C PRO A 245 25.71 5.97 -25.34
N GLY A 246 24.88 6.11 -26.36
CA GLY A 246 24.75 5.13 -27.44
C GLY A 246 23.76 4.00 -27.21
N GLU A 247 23.19 3.86 -26.00
CA GLU A 247 22.27 2.77 -25.66
C GLU A 247 20.79 3.16 -25.83
N LEU A 248 20.48 4.44 -26.01
CA LEU A 248 19.13 4.99 -25.97
C LEU A 248 18.13 4.29 -26.90
N GLU A 249 18.50 4.03 -28.15
CA GLU A 249 17.58 3.39 -29.11
C GLU A 249 17.27 1.94 -28.72
N GLN A 250 18.25 1.24 -28.16
CA GLN A 250 18.04 -0.10 -27.62
C GLN A 250 17.14 -0.06 -26.42
N GLU A 251 17.36 0.88 -25.49
CA GLU A 251 16.53 1.07 -24.29
C GLU A 251 15.08 1.40 -24.63
N LEU A 252 14.83 2.25 -25.63
CA LEU A 252 13.48 2.55 -26.11
C LEU A 252 12.79 1.31 -26.70
N THR A 253 13.55 0.48 -27.45
CA THR A 253 13.01 -0.77 -27.98
C THR A 253 12.69 -1.77 -26.88
N GLU A 254 13.60 -1.95 -25.93
CA GLU A 254 13.39 -2.81 -24.76
C GLU A 254 12.19 -2.35 -23.91
N MET A 255 12.00 -1.04 -23.78
CA MET A 255 10.85 -0.47 -23.06
C MET A 255 9.53 -0.80 -23.75
N ASP A 256 9.45 -0.61 -25.08
CA ASP A 256 8.26 -0.95 -25.87
C ASP A 256 7.91 -2.45 -25.74
N GLU A 257 8.90 -3.33 -25.68
CA GLU A 257 8.72 -4.78 -25.53
C GLU A 257 8.38 -5.20 -24.09
N CYS A 258 8.90 -4.50 -23.09
CA CYS A 258 8.75 -4.83 -21.67
C CYS A 258 7.38 -4.44 -21.13
N MET A 259 6.93 -3.22 -21.43
CA MET A 259 5.77 -2.62 -20.77
C MET A 259 4.45 -3.38 -20.95
N PRO A 260 4.12 -4.02 -22.08
CA PRO A 260 2.91 -4.84 -22.18
C PRO A 260 2.84 -5.97 -21.17
N HIS A 261 3.96 -6.63 -20.87
CA HIS A 261 4.01 -7.67 -19.83
C HIS A 261 3.80 -7.11 -18.43
N TYR A 262 4.42 -5.96 -18.14
CA TYR A 262 4.25 -5.24 -16.90
C TYR A 262 2.79 -4.82 -16.69
N TYR A 263 2.16 -4.18 -17.68
CA TYR A 263 0.76 -3.74 -17.59
C TYR A 263 -0.21 -4.88 -17.33
N LYS A 264 0.01 -6.03 -17.93
CA LYS A 264 -0.81 -7.23 -17.72
C LYS A 264 -0.81 -7.65 -16.24
N ILE A 265 0.35 -7.65 -15.60
CA ILE A 265 0.52 -8.16 -14.23
C ILE A 265 0.31 -7.09 -13.14
N THR A 266 0.05 -5.83 -13.51
CA THR A 266 -0.13 -4.71 -12.58
C THR A 266 -1.41 -3.93 -12.81
N ASP A 267 -2.39 -4.50 -13.52
CA ASP A 267 -3.65 -3.84 -13.88
C ASP A 267 -3.44 -2.48 -14.58
N GLY A 268 -2.38 -2.38 -15.39
CA GLY A 268 -2.07 -1.17 -16.15
C GLY A 268 -1.34 -0.07 -15.38
N HIS A 269 -0.78 -0.35 -14.20
CA HIS A 269 0.05 0.60 -13.47
C HIS A 269 1.18 1.13 -14.36
N GLY A 270 1.38 2.46 -14.38
CA GLY A 270 2.42 3.10 -15.19
C GLY A 270 2.14 3.12 -16.71
N ARG A 271 0.90 2.85 -17.16
CA ARG A 271 0.53 2.86 -18.58
C ARG A 271 0.91 4.18 -19.23
N GLY A 272 1.56 4.11 -20.39
CA GLY A 272 2.08 5.25 -21.14
C GLY A 272 3.56 5.56 -20.88
N ALA A 273 4.24 4.81 -20.00
CA ALA A 273 5.64 5.04 -19.68
C ALA A 273 6.55 4.96 -20.91
N GLU A 274 6.34 3.99 -21.80
CA GLU A 274 7.09 3.85 -23.05
C GLU A 274 6.92 5.04 -23.98
N ALA A 275 5.69 5.56 -24.08
CA ALA A 275 5.39 6.73 -24.91
C ALA A 275 6.01 8.00 -24.35
N ILE A 276 5.98 8.18 -23.02
CA ILE A 276 6.64 9.30 -22.32
C ILE A 276 8.15 9.23 -22.53
N MET A 277 8.77 8.08 -22.29
CA MET A 277 10.20 7.91 -22.46
C MET A 277 10.65 8.26 -23.88
N ARG A 278 9.88 7.84 -24.90
CA ARG A 278 10.12 8.19 -26.29
C ARG A 278 9.96 9.70 -26.56
N ALA A 279 8.95 10.34 -26.00
CA ALA A 279 8.75 11.78 -26.11
C ALA A 279 9.91 12.57 -25.45
N GLU A 280 10.38 12.12 -24.30
CA GLU A 280 11.55 12.71 -23.60
C GLU A 280 12.83 12.56 -24.43
N ALA A 281 13.05 11.38 -25.04
CA ALA A 281 14.19 11.14 -25.91
C ALA A 281 14.18 12.09 -27.14
N LEU A 282 13.04 12.23 -27.80
CA LEU A 282 12.86 13.17 -28.91
C LEU A 282 13.10 14.63 -28.49
N PHE A 283 12.63 15.00 -27.29
CA PHE A 283 12.90 16.33 -26.74
C PHE A 283 14.40 16.58 -26.54
N CYS A 284 15.12 15.62 -25.97
CA CYS A 284 16.57 15.71 -25.78
C CYS A 284 17.34 15.78 -27.12
N GLN A 285 16.79 15.23 -28.18
CA GLN A 285 17.33 15.31 -29.56
C GLN A 285 16.97 16.63 -30.27
N GLY A 286 16.19 17.53 -29.66
CA GLY A 286 15.75 18.77 -30.27
C GLY A 286 14.62 18.60 -31.31
N ARG A 287 14.00 17.42 -31.40
CA ARG A 287 12.92 17.10 -32.33
C ARG A 287 11.57 17.49 -31.76
N PHE A 288 11.35 18.80 -31.56
CA PHE A 288 10.23 19.32 -30.77
C PHE A 288 8.84 19.01 -31.38
N THR A 289 8.71 19.04 -32.71
CA THR A 289 7.44 18.65 -33.36
C THR A 289 7.12 17.18 -33.11
N ASP A 290 8.11 16.30 -33.22
CA ASP A 290 7.93 14.87 -32.98
C ASP A 290 7.67 14.59 -31.50
N THR A 291 8.31 15.36 -30.61
CA THR A 291 8.04 15.34 -29.15
C THR A 291 6.58 15.65 -28.88
N HIS A 292 6.03 16.70 -29.48
CA HIS A 292 4.62 17.07 -29.30
C HIS A 292 3.68 15.93 -29.74
N ILE A 293 3.93 15.35 -30.93
CA ILE A 293 3.13 14.21 -31.44
C ILE A 293 3.21 13.00 -30.49
N ALA A 294 4.42 12.67 -30.01
CA ALA A 294 4.59 11.56 -29.08
C ALA A 294 3.93 11.82 -27.72
N LEU A 295 3.97 13.07 -27.26
CA LEU A 295 3.33 13.48 -26.01
C LEU A 295 1.81 13.38 -26.07
N GLU A 296 1.18 13.81 -27.18
CA GLU A 296 -0.28 13.66 -27.38
C GLU A 296 -0.69 12.17 -27.38
N ARG A 297 0.13 11.29 -27.93
CA ARG A 297 -0.09 9.84 -27.85
C ARG A 297 0.00 9.31 -26.42
N ALA A 298 0.96 9.82 -25.64
CA ALA A 298 1.10 9.47 -24.24
C ALA A 298 -0.12 9.90 -23.42
N TYR A 299 -0.61 11.13 -23.61
CA TYR A 299 -1.85 11.60 -22.98
C TYR A 299 -3.04 10.71 -23.33
N ALA A 300 -3.22 10.35 -24.60
CA ALA A 300 -4.31 9.48 -25.04
C ALA A 300 -4.26 8.07 -24.40
N GLN A 301 -3.08 7.55 -24.09
CA GLN A 301 -2.94 6.27 -23.37
C GLN A 301 -3.23 6.38 -21.87
N ILE A 302 -2.98 7.54 -21.28
CA ILE A 302 -3.12 7.79 -19.84
C ILE A 302 -4.55 8.21 -19.51
N GLU A 303 -5.20 8.98 -20.39
CA GLU A 303 -6.53 9.56 -20.18
C GLU A 303 -7.58 8.48 -19.87
N GLY A 304 -8.32 8.65 -18.78
CA GLY A 304 -9.36 7.70 -18.35
C GLY A 304 -8.85 6.42 -17.68
N ASN A 305 -7.54 6.24 -17.51
CA ASN A 305 -6.97 5.04 -16.93
C ASN A 305 -6.55 5.16 -15.45
N GLY A 306 -6.79 6.31 -14.79
CA GLY A 306 -6.41 6.55 -13.39
C GLY A 306 -4.89 6.61 -13.18
N GLN A 307 -4.14 7.07 -14.19
CA GLN A 307 -2.67 7.16 -14.16
C GLN A 307 -2.21 8.61 -13.91
N GLU A 308 -2.66 9.21 -12.83
CA GLU A 308 -2.40 10.63 -12.49
C GLU A 308 -0.90 10.94 -12.39
N ASN A 309 -0.11 10.00 -11.83
CA ASN A 309 1.34 10.17 -11.75
C ASN A 309 2.01 10.22 -13.14
N MET A 310 1.48 9.48 -14.11
CA MET A 310 1.99 9.51 -15.48
C MET A 310 1.55 10.78 -16.21
N ALA A 311 0.34 11.26 -15.92
CA ALA A 311 -0.13 12.56 -16.42
C ALA A 311 0.78 13.71 -15.97
N LEU A 312 1.22 13.70 -14.70
CA LEU A 312 2.18 14.69 -14.19
C LEU A 312 3.53 14.65 -14.95
N CYS A 313 4.01 13.47 -15.34
CA CYS A 313 5.21 13.36 -16.18
C CYS A 313 4.99 13.99 -17.55
N CYS A 314 3.82 13.78 -18.18
CA CYS A 314 3.46 14.42 -19.43
C CYS A 314 3.38 15.93 -19.29
N ASP A 315 2.71 16.44 -18.25
CA ASP A 315 2.58 17.89 -17.99
C ASP A 315 3.94 18.55 -17.76
N PHE A 316 4.85 17.86 -17.06
CA PHE A 316 6.20 18.36 -16.87
C PHE A 316 6.96 18.49 -18.19
N LEU A 317 6.89 17.48 -19.06
CA LEU A 317 7.50 17.53 -20.38
C LEU A 317 6.86 18.57 -21.29
N ALA A 318 5.52 18.68 -21.28
CA ALA A 318 4.77 19.68 -22.06
C ALA A 318 5.17 21.11 -21.69
N ARG A 319 5.33 21.41 -20.40
CA ARG A 319 5.82 22.72 -19.93
C ARG A 319 7.24 23.00 -20.38
N ARG A 320 8.12 22.03 -20.34
CA ARG A 320 9.49 22.16 -20.89
C ARG A 320 9.44 22.44 -22.39
N LEU A 321 8.63 21.69 -23.13
CA LEU A 321 8.48 21.85 -24.57
C LEU A 321 7.98 23.25 -24.92
N SER A 322 7.00 23.79 -24.21
CA SER A 322 6.49 25.15 -24.43
C SER A 322 7.56 26.25 -24.22
N LEU A 323 8.49 26.03 -23.28
CA LEU A 323 9.59 26.97 -23.01
C LEU A 323 10.65 26.98 -24.13
N PHE A 324 10.88 25.82 -24.79
CA PHE A 324 11.95 25.69 -25.78
C PHE A 324 11.47 25.87 -27.22
N ALA A 325 10.21 25.56 -27.50
CA ALA A 325 9.69 25.53 -28.86
C ALA A 325 8.50 26.46 -29.10
N ASP A 326 8.09 27.25 -28.08
CA ASP A 326 6.89 28.09 -28.12
C ASP A 326 5.62 27.33 -28.55
N ILE A 327 5.54 26.06 -28.18
CA ILE A 327 4.40 25.18 -28.51
C ILE A 327 3.42 25.23 -27.32
N PRO A 328 2.13 25.58 -27.55
CA PRO A 328 1.13 25.51 -26.50
C PRO A 328 1.02 24.13 -25.89
N HIS A 329 0.87 24.04 -24.60
CA HIS A 329 0.70 22.77 -23.89
C HIS A 329 -0.71 22.62 -23.31
N ARG A 330 -1.15 21.37 -23.26
CA ARG A 330 -2.38 20.96 -22.55
C ARG A 330 -2.01 20.68 -21.09
N CYS A 331 -2.75 21.27 -20.15
CA CYS A 331 -2.68 20.87 -18.74
C CYS A 331 -3.82 19.89 -18.44
N THR A 332 -3.53 18.77 -17.85
CA THR A 332 -4.51 17.77 -17.39
C THR A 332 -5.05 18.11 -15.99
N PHE A 333 -4.34 18.97 -15.25
CA PHE A 333 -4.77 19.48 -13.95
C PHE A 333 -5.09 20.98 -14.05
N GLU A 334 -6.37 21.30 -14.02
CA GLU A 334 -6.82 22.64 -13.60
C GLU A 334 -6.75 22.66 -12.06
N ALA A 335 -6.08 23.69 -11.53
CA ALA A 335 -5.84 23.87 -10.10
C ALA A 335 -7.13 24.16 -9.31
#